data_0803ba597d21520cf60b450698d84e36
#
_entry.id   0803ba597d21520cf60b450698d84e36
#
_cell.length_a   1.000
_cell.length_b   1.000
_cell.length_c   1.000
_cell.angle_alpha   90.00
_cell.angle_beta   90.00
_cell.angle_gamma   90.00
#
_symmetry.space_group_name_H-M   'P 1'
#
loop_
_entity.id
_entity.type
_entity.pdbx_description
1 polymer ?
#
loop_
_entity_poly.entity_id
_entity_poly.type
_entity_poly.pdbx_seq_one_letter_code
_entity_poly.pdbx_strand_id
1 'polypeptide(L)'
;MKRITAALLCLAMLALFFGCGRESTEEGLAGIVQTGSLELAFAQGFSVDEYEDGLKLISIKDGGRFLVVPEGAQIPSGIPGDVTVLRQPLKNIYLAATAAMCLFDGLGRLDAIGLSGTKAEGWYVENARLAMERGEILYAGKYSEPDYELILGAGCPLAIESGMIGHAADVMNKLVELGVPVLIDRSSYEPHPLGRTEWIKLYGALLGEEEKANELFNEQRALMESAVNGEKSGKTAAFFRISPSGYAVARKTGDYVSRMIELAGGRYAFSDLVGEGGATATVNVEMEKFFSTAREADVVIYNSTIGGEVSTLEEFLALNPLLAELKAVQNGAVWCTRESMYQQTLNIGRMIKELNTIFSCGADETPELQYFFRLK
;
A
#
# COMPACT_ATOMS: atom_id res chain seq x y z
N MET A 1 28.62 59.61 -9.51
CA MET A 1 28.91 58.49 -10.42
C MET A 1 29.24 57.18 -9.67
N LYS A 2 29.55 57.12 -8.36
CA LYS A 2 29.85 55.88 -7.61
C LYS A 2 28.65 55.14 -7.02
N ARG A 3 27.45 55.64 -7.12
CA ARG A 3 26.23 55.00 -6.59
C ARG A 3 25.34 54.29 -7.63
N ILE A 4 25.62 54.45 -8.91
CA ILE A 4 24.87 53.85 -10.02
C ILE A 4 25.49 52.49 -10.43
N THR A 5 26.81 52.35 -10.23
CA THR A 5 27.55 51.10 -10.51
C THR A 5 27.28 49.97 -9.50
N ALA A 6 26.91 50.30 -8.25
CA ALA A 6 26.59 49.31 -7.22
C ALA A 6 25.20 48.70 -7.42
N ALA A 7 24.23 49.45 -7.98
CA ALA A 7 22.88 48.94 -8.24
C ALA A 7 22.82 47.98 -9.45
N LEU A 8 23.67 48.18 -10.46
CA LEU A 8 23.78 47.31 -11.62
C LEU A 8 24.51 45.98 -11.33
N LEU A 9 25.42 45.98 -10.35
CA LEU A 9 26.10 44.73 -9.93
C LEU A 9 25.19 43.83 -9.06
N CYS A 10 24.29 44.42 -8.26
CA CYS A 10 23.31 43.65 -7.50
C CYS A 10 22.21 43.03 -8.37
N LEU A 11 21.86 43.69 -9.49
CA LEU A 11 20.84 43.13 -10.43
C LEU A 11 21.41 41.98 -11.28
N ALA A 12 22.73 41.99 -11.55
CA ALA A 12 23.41 40.91 -12.27
C ALA A 12 23.67 39.66 -11.39
N MET A 13 23.73 39.79 -10.05
CA MET A 13 23.85 38.64 -9.14
C MET A 13 22.50 37.97 -8.82
N LEU A 14 21.35 38.61 -9.00
CA LEU A 14 20.04 37.99 -8.85
C LEU A 14 19.62 37.15 -10.07
N ALA A 15 20.26 37.32 -11.21
CA ALA A 15 20.00 36.52 -12.41
C ALA A 15 20.76 35.20 -12.50
N LEU A 16 21.66 34.90 -11.53
CA LEU A 16 22.49 33.70 -11.52
C LEU A 16 21.98 32.60 -10.55
N PHE A 17 20.88 32.81 -9.85
CA PHE A 17 20.26 31.82 -8.96
C PHE A 17 19.02 31.12 -9.56
N PHE A 18 18.71 31.37 -10.83
CA PHE A 18 17.75 30.57 -11.60
C PHE A 18 18.48 29.63 -12.56
N GLY A 19 19.16 28.66 -12.04
CA GLY A 19 19.84 27.69 -12.86
C GLY A 19 20.28 26.48 -12.08
N CYS A 20 19.64 25.38 -12.39
CA CYS A 20 19.97 23.97 -12.05
C CYS A 20 19.49 23.43 -10.71
N GLY A 21 18.18 23.34 -10.54
CA GLY A 21 17.62 22.08 -10.10
C GLY A 21 17.58 21.16 -11.32
N ARG A 22 18.58 20.33 -11.50
CA ARG A 22 18.53 19.23 -12.46
C ARG A 22 17.71 18.15 -11.80
N GLU A 23 16.36 18.33 -11.74
CA GLU A 23 15.46 17.20 -11.69
C GLU A 23 15.80 16.37 -12.91
N SER A 24 16.14 15.11 -12.69
CA SER A 24 16.20 14.12 -13.76
C SER A 24 14.77 13.99 -14.28
N THR A 25 14.41 14.81 -15.27
CA THR A 25 13.22 14.57 -16.08
C THR A 25 13.49 13.23 -16.73
N GLU A 26 12.79 12.18 -16.26
CA GLU A 26 12.72 10.92 -17.00
C GLU A 26 12.24 11.30 -18.41
N GLU A 27 13.04 11.00 -19.43
CA GLU A 27 12.72 11.36 -20.80
C GLU A 27 11.41 10.69 -21.19
N GLY A 28 10.41 11.48 -21.55
CA GLY A 28 9.13 11.01 -22.08
C GLY A 28 9.34 10.23 -23.41
N LEU A 29 8.25 9.86 -24.05
CA LEU A 29 8.28 9.17 -25.33
C LEU A 29 8.66 10.17 -26.44
N ALA A 30 9.84 9.99 -27.05
CA ALA A 30 10.32 10.90 -28.09
C ALA A 30 9.40 10.85 -29.32
N GLY A 31 8.97 12.02 -29.80
CA GLY A 31 8.17 12.16 -31.01
C GLY A 31 6.67 11.90 -30.85
N ILE A 32 6.16 11.74 -29.63
CA ILE A 32 4.74 11.60 -29.31
C ILE A 32 4.32 12.74 -28.38
N VAL A 33 3.18 13.35 -28.65
CA VAL A 33 2.71 14.49 -27.87
C VAL A 33 2.12 14.01 -26.55
N GLN A 34 2.68 14.50 -25.46
CA GLN A 34 2.09 14.30 -24.13
C GLN A 34 0.87 15.19 -23.98
N THR A 35 -0.26 14.62 -23.60
CA THR A 35 -1.54 15.30 -23.46
C THR A 35 -1.89 15.65 -22.02
N GLY A 36 -1.26 14.95 -21.05
CA GLY A 36 -1.50 15.16 -19.63
C GLY A 36 -0.61 14.28 -18.75
N SER A 37 -0.86 14.36 -17.47
CA SER A 37 -0.30 13.46 -16.46
C SER A 37 -1.34 13.24 -15.36
N LEU A 38 -1.38 12.05 -14.81
CA LEU A 38 -2.28 11.71 -13.71
C LEU A 38 -1.92 12.47 -12.44
N GLU A 39 -2.88 13.22 -11.90
CA GLU A 39 -2.70 13.90 -10.62
C GLU A 39 -2.79 12.90 -9.45
N LEU A 40 -1.76 12.89 -8.61
CA LEU A 40 -1.67 12.10 -7.40
C LEU A 40 -1.71 13.02 -6.18
N ALA A 41 -2.56 12.66 -5.20
CA ALA A 41 -2.73 13.46 -3.98
C ALA A 41 -1.76 13.02 -2.86
N PHE A 42 -1.42 11.73 -2.79
CA PHE A 42 -0.67 11.14 -1.69
C PHE A 42 0.43 10.18 -2.17
N ALA A 43 0.20 9.44 -3.25
CA ALA A 43 1.17 8.47 -3.74
C ALA A 43 2.40 9.18 -4.32
N GLN A 44 3.58 8.60 -4.06
CA GLN A 44 4.89 9.12 -4.47
C GLN A 44 5.73 8.07 -5.20
N GLY A 45 5.23 6.84 -5.27
CA GLY A 45 5.96 5.68 -5.79
C GLY A 45 5.79 5.47 -7.29
N PHE A 46 4.89 6.21 -7.97
CA PHE A 46 4.68 6.09 -9.40
C PHE A 46 4.22 7.40 -10.03
N SER A 47 4.29 7.47 -11.36
CA SER A 47 3.62 8.49 -12.19
C SER A 47 2.96 7.83 -13.40
N VAL A 48 2.00 8.52 -14.01
CA VAL A 48 1.39 8.13 -15.28
C VAL A 48 1.31 9.36 -16.17
N ASP A 49 2.05 9.33 -17.28
CA ASP A 49 1.98 10.34 -18.33
C ASP A 49 1.06 9.86 -19.43
N GLU A 50 0.17 10.75 -19.87
CA GLU A 50 -0.82 10.50 -20.92
C GLU A 50 -0.37 11.10 -22.23
N TYR A 51 -0.55 10.36 -23.32
CA TYR A 51 -0.15 10.74 -24.67
C TYR A 51 -1.30 10.64 -25.66
N GLU A 52 -1.11 11.15 -26.86
CA GLU A 52 -2.06 11.00 -27.97
C GLU A 52 -2.38 9.51 -28.21
N ASP A 53 -3.52 9.23 -28.84
CA ASP A 53 -4.05 7.88 -29.10
C ASP A 53 -4.33 7.06 -27.82
N GLY A 54 -4.46 7.71 -26.67
CA GLY A 54 -4.74 7.08 -25.38
C GLY A 54 -3.59 6.26 -24.79
N LEU A 55 -2.37 6.45 -25.32
CA LEU A 55 -1.18 5.82 -24.78
C LEU A 55 -0.87 6.34 -23.37
N LYS A 56 -0.39 5.48 -22.48
CA LYS A 56 -0.03 5.85 -21.12
C LYS A 56 1.34 5.28 -20.76
N LEU A 57 2.23 6.13 -20.28
CA LEU A 57 3.51 5.73 -19.73
C LEU A 57 3.44 5.71 -18.21
N ILE A 58 3.44 4.51 -17.64
CA ILE A 58 3.53 4.28 -16.20
C ILE A 58 5.01 4.20 -15.84
N SER A 59 5.48 5.07 -14.95
CA SER A 59 6.83 5.02 -14.37
C SER A 59 6.74 4.70 -12.90
N ILE A 60 7.42 3.64 -12.44
CA ILE A 60 7.45 3.24 -11.03
C ILE A 60 8.84 3.56 -10.48
N LYS A 61 8.88 4.30 -9.40
CA LYS A 61 10.13 4.65 -8.72
C LYS A 61 10.91 3.39 -8.34
N ASP A 62 12.10 3.24 -8.87
CA ASP A 62 12.95 2.04 -8.73
C ASP A 62 12.25 0.73 -9.18
N GLY A 63 11.30 0.80 -10.12
CA GLY A 63 10.44 -0.33 -10.49
C GLY A 63 10.17 -0.53 -11.98
N GLY A 64 10.75 0.26 -12.86
CA GLY A 64 10.62 0.15 -14.31
C GLY A 64 9.55 1.06 -14.93
N ARG A 65 9.51 1.07 -16.26
CA ARG A 65 8.63 1.91 -17.08
C ARG A 65 7.80 1.05 -18.02
N PHE A 66 6.52 1.33 -18.13
CA PHE A 66 5.56 0.51 -18.87
C PHE A 66 4.69 1.39 -19.77
N LEU A 67 4.80 1.19 -21.08
CA LEU A 67 3.90 1.84 -22.04
C LEU A 67 2.65 0.98 -22.23
N VAL A 68 1.53 1.47 -21.75
CA VAL A 68 0.23 0.86 -21.96
C VAL A 68 -0.33 1.34 -23.30
N VAL A 69 -0.60 0.40 -24.18
CA VAL A 69 -1.14 0.62 -25.53
C VAL A 69 -2.59 0.13 -25.54
N PRO A 70 -3.59 1.01 -25.76
CA PRO A 70 -4.98 0.62 -25.86
C PRO A 70 -5.24 -0.38 -26.99
N GLU A 71 -6.34 -1.13 -26.88
CA GLU A 71 -6.78 -2.04 -27.94
C GLU A 71 -6.97 -1.28 -29.26
N GLY A 72 -6.40 -1.81 -30.33
CA GLY A 72 -6.47 -1.21 -31.67
C GLY A 72 -5.50 -0.05 -31.94
N ALA A 73 -4.84 0.50 -30.90
CA ALA A 73 -3.84 1.54 -31.09
C ALA A 73 -2.51 0.97 -31.62
N GLN A 74 -1.76 1.79 -32.33
CA GLN A 74 -0.45 1.41 -32.86
C GLN A 74 0.64 1.64 -31.81
N ILE A 75 1.64 0.73 -31.78
CA ILE A 75 2.85 0.98 -31.00
C ILE A 75 3.67 2.03 -31.74
N PRO A 76 4.04 3.13 -31.07
CA PRO A 76 4.93 4.13 -31.66
C PRO A 76 6.30 3.56 -32.02
N SER A 77 6.96 4.13 -33.02
CA SER A 77 8.37 3.85 -33.28
C SER A 77 9.27 4.58 -32.29
N GLY A 78 10.44 4.01 -31.99
CA GLY A 78 11.44 4.69 -31.16
C GLY A 78 11.17 4.63 -29.66
N ILE A 79 10.41 3.63 -29.19
CA ILE A 79 10.25 3.36 -27.76
C ILE A 79 11.62 3.13 -27.11
N PRO A 80 11.95 3.82 -25.99
CA PRO A 80 13.21 3.59 -25.28
C PRO A 80 13.36 2.13 -24.85
N GLY A 81 14.59 1.61 -24.85
CA GLY A 81 14.85 0.20 -24.56
C GLY A 81 14.58 -0.23 -23.11
N ASP A 82 14.41 0.72 -22.20
CA ASP A 82 14.02 0.52 -20.80
C ASP A 82 12.50 0.52 -20.58
N VAL A 83 11.72 0.80 -21.63
CA VAL A 83 10.26 0.83 -21.57
C VAL A 83 9.66 -0.49 -22.04
N THR A 84 8.93 -1.15 -21.18
CA THR A 84 8.16 -2.37 -21.51
C THR A 84 6.82 -2.00 -22.13
N VAL A 85 6.50 -2.57 -23.29
CA VAL A 85 5.21 -2.33 -23.97
C VAL A 85 4.17 -3.35 -23.49
N LEU A 86 3.05 -2.87 -22.98
CA LEU A 86 1.90 -3.68 -22.55
C LEU A 86 0.68 -3.34 -23.41
N ARG A 87 0.11 -4.34 -24.09
CA ARG A 87 -1.07 -4.17 -24.94
C ARG A 87 -2.34 -4.53 -24.19
N GLN A 88 -3.34 -3.65 -24.18
CA GLN A 88 -4.68 -3.97 -23.69
C GLN A 88 -5.47 -4.77 -24.73
N PRO A 89 -6.44 -5.63 -24.29
CA PRO A 89 -6.73 -5.95 -22.91
C PRO A 89 -5.70 -6.92 -22.32
N LEU A 90 -5.25 -6.67 -21.09
CA LEU A 90 -4.37 -7.59 -20.37
C LEU A 90 -5.20 -8.76 -19.81
N LYS A 91 -4.68 -9.97 -19.99
CA LYS A 91 -5.25 -11.23 -19.50
C LYS A 91 -4.12 -12.12 -18.98
N ASN A 92 -4.43 -13.07 -18.13
CA ASN A 92 -3.48 -14.03 -17.59
C ASN A 92 -2.29 -13.39 -16.83
N ILE A 93 -2.51 -12.24 -16.19
CA ILE A 93 -1.52 -11.63 -15.31
C ILE A 93 -1.20 -12.61 -14.17
N TYR A 94 0.09 -12.78 -13.85
CA TYR A 94 0.52 -13.46 -12.64
C TYR A 94 0.61 -12.43 -11.51
N LEU A 95 -0.25 -12.57 -10.48
CA LEU A 95 -0.31 -11.67 -9.33
C LEU A 95 0.27 -12.34 -8.08
N ALA A 96 1.46 -11.91 -7.67
CA ALA A 96 2.10 -12.29 -6.40
C ALA A 96 2.00 -11.20 -5.32
N ALA A 97 1.74 -9.96 -5.71
CA ALA A 97 1.53 -8.82 -4.80
C ALA A 97 0.15 -8.90 -4.13
N THR A 98 0.07 -9.47 -2.93
CA THR A 98 -1.21 -9.69 -2.23
C THR A 98 -2.01 -8.41 -1.97
N ALA A 99 -1.34 -7.28 -1.79
CA ALA A 99 -1.97 -5.98 -1.56
C ALA A 99 -2.74 -5.46 -2.79
N ALA A 100 -2.41 -5.92 -4.00
CA ALA A 100 -3.02 -5.46 -5.24
C ALA A 100 -4.33 -6.18 -5.58
N MET A 101 -4.57 -7.41 -5.09
CA MET A 101 -5.76 -8.19 -5.45
C MET A 101 -7.07 -7.43 -5.19
N CYS A 102 -7.19 -6.77 -4.04
CA CYS A 102 -8.40 -6.00 -3.72
C CYS A 102 -8.59 -4.78 -4.61
N LEU A 103 -7.52 -4.26 -5.25
CA LEU A 103 -7.59 -3.17 -6.21
C LEU A 103 -8.17 -3.67 -7.54
N PHE A 104 -7.74 -4.84 -8.01
CA PHE A 104 -8.32 -5.50 -9.18
C PHE A 104 -9.78 -5.87 -8.95
N ASP A 105 -10.12 -6.40 -7.77
CA ASP A 105 -11.50 -6.72 -7.40
C ASP A 105 -12.39 -5.47 -7.36
N GLY A 106 -11.92 -4.40 -6.74
CA GLY A 106 -12.63 -3.12 -6.70
C GLY A 106 -12.88 -2.51 -8.08
N LEU A 107 -11.91 -2.63 -9.00
CA LEU A 107 -12.06 -2.21 -10.39
C LEU A 107 -13.00 -3.12 -11.20
N GLY A 108 -13.38 -4.29 -10.67
CA GLY A 108 -14.16 -5.30 -11.40
C GLY A 108 -13.35 -6.02 -12.47
N ARG A 109 -12.01 -6.07 -12.32
CA ARG A 109 -11.09 -6.60 -13.34
C ARG A 109 -10.29 -7.82 -12.85
N LEU A 110 -10.90 -8.65 -12.00
CA LEU A 110 -10.33 -9.97 -11.66
C LEU A 110 -10.11 -10.85 -12.89
N ASP A 111 -10.87 -10.63 -13.96
CA ASP A 111 -10.74 -11.31 -15.25
C ASP A 111 -9.40 -11.07 -15.96
N ALA A 112 -8.64 -10.05 -15.57
CA ALA A 112 -7.28 -9.80 -16.03
C ALA A 112 -6.25 -10.73 -15.37
N ILE A 113 -6.56 -11.28 -14.20
CA ILE A 113 -5.68 -12.17 -13.42
C ILE A 113 -6.00 -13.61 -13.80
N GLY A 114 -5.04 -14.32 -14.38
CA GLY A 114 -5.17 -15.76 -14.64
C GLY A 114 -4.39 -16.60 -13.63
N LEU A 115 -3.39 -16.01 -12.98
CA LEU A 115 -2.42 -16.71 -12.14
C LEU A 115 -2.21 -15.99 -10.82
N SER A 116 -2.14 -16.74 -9.73
CA SER A 116 -1.97 -16.20 -8.38
C SER A 116 -0.73 -16.76 -7.69
N GLY A 117 0.02 -15.89 -7.01
CA GLY A 117 1.12 -16.26 -6.12
C GLY A 117 0.66 -16.75 -4.73
N THR A 118 -0.63 -16.69 -4.45
CA THR A 118 -1.25 -17.11 -3.18
C THR A 118 -2.34 -18.14 -3.49
N LYS A 119 -2.42 -19.18 -2.66
CA LYS A 119 -3.46 -20.21 -2.79
C LYS A 119 -4.85 -19.68 -2.39
N ALA A 120 -5.91 -20.36 -2.80
CA ALA A 120 -7.30 -19.95 -2.54
C ALA A 120 -7.57 -19.70 -1.05
N GLU A 121 -7.12 -20.61 -0.17
CA GLU A 121 -7.29 -20.51 1.27
C GLU A 121 -6.55 -19.34 1.93
N GLY A 122 -5.57 -18.74 1.24
CA GLY A 122 -4.84 -17.56 1.69
C GLY A 122 -5.46 -16.22 1.26
N TRP A 123 -6.57 -16.24 0.51
CA TRP A 123 -7.23 -15.03 0.06
C TRP A 123 -8.40 -14.64 0.96
N TYR A 124 -8.33 -13.44 1.53
CA TYR A 124 -9.43 -12.76 2.22
C TYR A 124 -10.22 -11.82 1.28
N VAL A 125 -9.81 -11.69 0.01
CA VAL A 125 -10.59 -11.07 -1.06
C VAL A 125 -11.52 -12.16 -1.59
N GLU A 126 -12.78 -12.11 -1.18
CA GLU A 126 -13.76 -13.19 -1.38
C GLU A 126 -13.94 -13.55 -2.87
N ASN A 127 -14.09 -12.55 -3.75
CA ASN A 127 -14.27 -12.79 -5.18
C ASN A 127 -13.03 -13.46 -5.80
N ALA A 128 -11.81 -13.14 -5.33
CA ALA A 128 -10.59 -13.81 -5.79
C ALA A 128 -10.53 -15.26 -5.32
N ARG A 129 -10.89 -15.54 -4.06
CA ARG A 129 -10.99 -16.90 -3.52
C ARG A 129 -11.98 -17.73 -4.33
N LEU A 130 -13.18 -17.21 -4.58
CA LEU A 130 -14.20 -17.87 -5.38
C LEU A 130 -13.77 -18.09 -6.84
N ALA A 131 -13.07 -17.13 -7.46
CA ALA A 131 -12.53 -17.28 -8.82
C ALA A 131 -11.49 -18.43 -8.89
N MET A 132 -10.65 -18.56 -7.86
CA MET A 132 -9.70 -19.69 -7.76
C MET A 132 -10.43 -21.03 -7.57
N GLU A 133 -11.45 -21.08 -6.72
CA GLU A 133 -12.24 -22.30 -6.50
C GLU A 133 -12.97 -22.77 -7.78
N ARG A 134 -13.33 -21.82 -8.66
CA ARG A 134 -13.91 -22.13 -9.99
C ARG A 134 -12.85 -22.44 -11.05
N GLY A 135 -11.56 -22.32 -10.73
CA GLY A 135 -10.47 -22.54 -11.67
C GLY A 135 -10.28 -21.40 -12.70
N GLU A 136 -10.87 -20.23 -12.47
CA GLU A 136 -10.71 -19.03 -13.30
C GLU A 136 -9.36 -18.37 -13.04
N ILE A 137 -8.83 -18.48 -11.82
CA ILE A 137 -7.49 -18.07 -11.42
C ILE A 137 -6.75 -19.31 -10.88
N LEU A 138 -5.58 -19.62 -11.40
CA LEU A 138 -4.80 -20.78 -11.00
C LEU A 138 -3.67 -20.37 -10.04
N TYR A 139 -3.34 -21.25 -9.08
CA TYR A 139 -2.15 -21.06 -8.27
C TYR A 139 -0.90 -21.40 -9.08
N ALA A 140 -0.01 -20.43 -9.28
CA ALA A 140 1.22 -20.58 -10.07
C ALA A 140 2.50 -20.42 -9.21
N GLY A 141 2.46 -20.91 -7.96
CA GLY A 141 3.59 -20.82 -7.03
C GLY A 141 3.71 -19.44 -6.35
N LYS A 142 4.41 -19.38 -5.23
CA LYS A 142 4.67 -18.13 -4.50
C LYS A 142 5.77 -17.30 -5.16
N TYR A 143 5.88 -16.02 -4.82
CA TYR A 143 6.87 -15.07 -5.37
C TYR A 143 8.32 -15.59 -5.38
N SER A 144 8.72 -16.45 -4.41
CA SER A 144 10.08 -17.00 -4.30
C SER A 144 10.26 -18.36 -4.99
N GLU A 145 9.17 -18.94 -5.51
CA GLU A 145 9.13 -20.29 -6.09
C GLU A 145 7.96 -20.39 -7.09
N PRO A 146 7.95 -19.55 -8.17
CA PRO A 146 6.87 -19.58 -9.14
C PRO A 146 6.96 -20.80 -10.07
N ASP A 147 5.80 -21.24 -10.55
CA ASP A 147 5.70 -22.27 -11.58
C ASP A 147 5.90 -21.63 -12.96
N TYR A 148 7.15 -21.62 -13.41
CA TYR A 148 7.51 -21.00 -14.70
C TYR A 148 6.83 -21.68 -15.89
N GLU A 149 6.60 -23.00 -15.84
CA GLU A 149 5.96 -23.74 -16.93
C GLU A 149 4.51 -23.30 -17.07
N LEU A 150 3.79 -23.19 -15.95
CA LEU A 150 2.41 -22.71 -15.93
C LEU A 150 2.32 -21.24 -16.38
N ILE A 151 3.22 -20.37 -15.89
CA ILE A 151 3.25 -18.95 -16.24
C ILE A 151 3.46 -18.77 -17.75
N LEU A 152 4.44 -19.48 -18.33
CA LEU A 152 4.71 -19.42 -19.76
C LEU A 152 3.59 -20.08 -20.59
N GLY A 153 3.08 -21.22 -20.14
CA GLY A 153 2.01 -21.95 -20.82
C GLY A 153 0.70 -21.15 -20.87
N ALA A 154 0.43 -20.31 -19.89
CA ALA A 154 -0.71 -19.39 -19.86
C ALA A 154 -0.52 -18.15 -20.76
N GLY A 155 0.67 -17.91 -21.30
CA GLY A 155 0.99 -16.70 -22.07
C GLY A 155 0.94 -15.45 -21.22
N CYS A 156 1.46 -15.51 -19.99
CA CYS A 156 1.46 -14.40 -19.02
C CYS A 156 2.15 -13.15 -19.60
N PRO A 157 1.44 -12.02 -19.77
CA PRO A 157 2.01 -10.80 -20.34
C PRO A 157 2.72 -9.94 -19.31
N LEU A 158 2.47 -10.16 -18.01
CA LEU A 158 2.95 -9.34 -16.90
C LEU A 158 2.90 -10.12 -15.60
N ALA A 159 4.00 -10.13 -14.85
CA ALA A 159 4.03 -10.51 -13.46
C ALA A 159 3.95 -9.26 -12.57
N ILE A 160 3.04 -9.25 -11.60
CA ILE A 160 2.93 -8.18 -10.60
C ILE A 160 3.44 -8.71 -9.27
N GLU A 161 4.61 -8.26 -8.89
CA GLU A 161 5.33 -8.67 -7.70
C GLU A 161 5.32 -7.57 -6.63
N SER A 162 5.45 -7.94 -5.37
CA SER A 162 5.68 -6.97 -4.29
C SER A 162 7.17 -6.71 -4.11
N GLY A 163 7.52 -5.70 -3.29
CA GLY A 163 8.92 -5.44 -2.93
C GLY A 163 9.65 -6.64 -2.29
N MET A 164 8.92 -7.68 -1.87
CA MET A 164 9.50 -8.94 -1.36
C MET A 164 10.31 -9.69 -2.43
N ILE A 165 10.04 -9.47 -3.72
CA ILE A 165 10.82 -10.08 -4.82
C ILE A 165 12.30 -9.69 -4.76
N GLY A 166 12.63 -8.56 -4.12
CA GLY A 166 14.02 -8.17 -3.87
C GLY A 166 14.82 -9.18 -3.03
N HIS A 167 14.15 -10.02 -2.24
CA HIS A 167 14.77 -11.14 -1.51
C HIS A 167 14.92 -12.40 -2.37
N ALA A 168 14.41 -12.39 -3.60
CA ALA A 168 14.46 -13.47 -4.58
C ALA A 168 14.86 -12.93 -5.96
N ALA A 169 15.96 -12.19 -6.03
CA ALA A 169 16.41 -11.53 -7.25
C ALA A 169 16.61 -12.51 -8.43
N ASP A 170 17.03 -13.73 -8.16
CA ASP A 170 17.19 -14.77 -9.20
C ASP A 170 15.85 -15.14 -9.85
N VAL A 171 14.76 -15.14 -9.07
CA VAL A 171 13.39 -15.38 -9.59
C VAL A 171 12.97 -14.25 -10.51
N MET A 172 13.17 -12.99 -10.08
CA MET A 172 12.86 -11.81 -10.91
C MET A 172 13.64 -11.85 -12.22
N ASN A 173 14.96 -12.08 -12.16
CA ASN A 173 15.80 -12.18 -13.35
C ASN A 173 15.32 -13.30 -14.28
N LYS A 174 14.93 -14.44 -13.71
CA LYS A 174 14.43 -15.58 -14.48
C LYS A 174 13.13 -15.30 -15.20
N LEU A 175 12.17 -14.60 -14.58
CA LEU A 175 10.93 -14.16 -15.24
C LEU A 175 11.24 -13.27 -16.45
N VAL A 176 12.14 -12.29 -16.26
CA VAL A 176 12.55 -11.37 -17.33
C VAL A 176 13.28 -12.11 -18.47
N GLU A 177 14.21 -13.04 -18.16
CA GLU A 177 14.88 -13.89 -19.14
C GLU A 177 13.90 -14.72 -19.98
N LEU A 178 12.82 -15.18 -19.37
CA LEU A 178 11.75 -15.94 -20.00
C LEU A 178 10.77 -15.06 -20.79
N GLY A 179 10.99 -13.74 -20.83
CA GLY A 179 10.17 -12.79 -21.57
C GLY A 179 8.90 -12.37 -20.83
N VAL A 180 8.80 -12.61 -19.52
CA VAL A 180 7.71 -12.15 -18.68
C VAL A 180 8.14 -10.86 -17.97
N PRO A 181 7.61 -9.69 -18.36
CA PRO A 181 7.91 -8.44 -17.68
C PRO A 181 7.46 -8.46 -16.21
N VAL A 182 8.20 -7.78 -15.35
CA VAL A 182 7.89 -7.71 -13.91
C VAL A 182 7.59 -6.27 -13.50
N LEU A 183 6.37 -6.02 -13.03
CA LEU A 183 5.96 -4.79 -12.39
C LEU A 183 6.07 -4.98 -10.86
N ILE A 184 6.83 -4.12 -10.19
CA ILE A 184 6.98 -4.19 -8.74
C ILE A 184 5.97 -3.24 -8.09
N ASP A 185 4.94 -3.78 -7.44
CA ASP A 185 4.03 -3.02 -6.58
C ASP A 185 4.78 -2.52 -5.35
N ARG A 186 4.91 -1.21 -5.25
CA ARG A 186 5.55 -0.53 -4.13
C ARG A 186 4.57 0.21 -3.22
N SER A 187 3.28 -0.06 -3.35
CA SER A 187 2.23 0.56 -2.54
C SER A 187 2.50 0.48 -1.04
N SER A 188 3.15 -0.61 -0.59
CA SER A 188 3.51 -0.79 0.82
C SER A 188 4.60 0.15 1.33
N TYR A 189 5.30 0.85 0.43
CA TYR A 189 6.34 1.84 0.78
C TYR A 189 5.83 3.28 0.79
N GLU A 190 4.56 3.49 0.46
CA GLU A 190 3.97 4.83 0.50
C GLU A 190 3.95 5.38 1.93
N PRO A 191 4.44 6.62 2.13
CA PRO A 191 4.53 7.21 3.47
C PRO A 191 3.16 7.63 4.03
N HIS A 192 2.22 7.96 3.15
CA HIS A 192 0.85 8.31 3.53
C HIS A 192 -0.07 7.08 3.37
N PRO A 193 -0.94 6.76 4.35
CA PRO A 193 -1.83 5.59 4.24
C PRO A 193 -2.66 5.58 2.95
N LEU A 194 -3.27 6.70 2.57
CA LEU A 194 -4.02 6.79 1.31
C LEU A 194 -3.15 6.78 0.05
N GLY A 195 -1.84 7.03 0.16
CA GLY A 195 -0.93 6.80 -0.96
C GLY A 195 -0.96 5.35 -1.42
N ARG A 196 -1.08 4.42 -0.47
CA ARG A 196 -1.23 2.97 -0.78
C ARG A 196 -2.52 2.69 -1.55
N THR A 197 -3.64 3.28 -1.14
CA THR A 197 -4.93 3.17 -1.83
C THR A 197 -4.88 3.82 -3.21
N GLU A 198 -4.13 4.91 -3.37
CA GLU A 198 -4.04 5.66 -4.62
C GLU A 198 -3.36 4.86 -5.76
N TRP A 199 -2.66 3.77 -5.44
CA TRP A 199 -2.17 2.81 -6.44
C TRP A 199 -3.29 2.19 -7.29
N ILE A 200 -4.55 2.26 -6.85
CA ILE A 200 -5.69 1.89 -7.69
C ILE A 200 -5.72 2.68 -9.00
N LYS A 201 -5.24 3.94 -9.00
CA LYS A 201 -5.17 4.76 -10.21
C LYS A 201 -4.14 4.24 -11.21
N LEU A 202 -3.01 3.66 -10.73
CA LEU A 202 -2.04 2.97 -11.58
C LEU A 202 -2.72 1.76 -12.26
N TYR A 203 -3.44 0.94 -11.48
CA TYR A 203 -4.14 -0.23 -12.02
C TYR A 203 -5.32 0.18 -12.91
N GLY A 204 -5.98 1.30 -12.62
CA GLY A 204 -6.96 1.91 -13.53
C GLY A 204 -6.36 2.24 -14.88
N ALA A 205 -5.22 2.93 -14.90
CA ALA A 205 -4.50 3.24 -16.14
C ALA A 205 -4.02 1.99 -16.89
N LEU A 206 -3.55 0.97 -16.16
CA LEU A 206 -3.09 -0.30 -16.71
C LEU A 206 -4.22 -1.08 -17.40
N LEU A 207 -5.45 -0.99 -16.85
CA LEU A 207 -6.59 -1.81 -17.25
C LEU A 207 -7.67 -1.06 -18.04
N GLY A 208 -7.54 0.27 -18.19
CA GLY A 208 -8.54 1.13 -18.85
C GLY A 208 -9.77 1.40 -17.97
N GLU A 209 -9.58 1.51 -16.64
CA GLU A 209 -10.64 1.70 -15.64
C GLU A 209 -10.39 2.96 -14.79
N GLU A 210 -9.91 4.05 -15.40
CA GLU A 210 -9.48 5.26 -14.70
C GLU A 210 -10.61 5.96 -13.95
N GLU A 211 -11.79 5.99 -14.57
CA GLU A 211 -12.98 6.61 -13.97
C GLU A 211 -13.37 5.89 -12.68
N LYS A 212 -13.43 4.55 -12.74
CA LYS A 212 -13.72 3.70 -11.58
C LYS A 212 -12.65 3.80 -10.50
N ALA A 213 -11.39 3.85 -10.89
CA ALA A 213 -10.27 4.03 -9.99
C ALA A 213 -10.35 5.36 -9.21
N ASN A 214 -10.68 6.45 -9.91
CA ASN A 214 -10.86 7.77 -9.29
C ASN A 214 -12.07 7.80 -8.35
N GLU A 215 -13.20 7.20 -8.74
CA GLU A 215 -14.40 7.09 -7.91
C GLU A 215 -14.05 6.40 -6.58
N LEU A 216 -13.49 5.19 -6.63
CA LEU A 216 -13.15 4.39 -5.46
C LEU A 216 -12.10 5.07 -4.56
N PHE A 217 -11.09 5.70 -5.15
CA PHE A 217 -10.11 6.46 -4.38
C PHE A 217 -10.76 7.64 -3.65
N ASN A 218 -11.64 8.41 -4.33
CA ASN A 218 -12.32 9.56 -3.74
C ASN A 218 -13.27 9.15 -2.61
N GLU A 219 -13.93 8.00 -2.70
CA GLU A 219 -14.73 7.44 -1.59
C GLU A 219 -13.86 7.21 -0.34
N GLN A 220 -12.70 6.60 -0.51
CA GLN A 220 -11.79 6.34 0.61
C GLN A 220 -11.20 7.63 1.18
N ARG A 221 -10.90 8.60 0.33
CA ARG A 221 -10.45 9.93 0.75
C ARG A 221 -11.52 10.64 1.58
N ALA A 222 -12.78 10.61 1.15
CA ALA A 222 -13.90 11.22 1.89
C ALA A 222 -14.09 10.57 3.28
N LEU A 223 -13.93 9.24 3.40
CA LEU A 223 -13.98 8.54 4.68
C LEU A 223 -12.87 9.00 5.61
N MET A 224 -11.64 9.09 5.13
CA MET A 224 -10.52 9.62 5.91
C MET A 224 -10.76 11.08 6.32
N GLU A 225 -11.16 11.95 5.40
CA GLU A 225 -11.44 13.37 5.68
C GLU A 225 -12.52 13.52 6.74
N SER A 226 -13.55 12.68 6.72
CA SER A 226 -14.59 12.67 7.76
C SER A 226 -14.05 12.31 9.15
N ALA A 227 -13.02 11.44 9.23
CA ALA A 227 -12.35 11.10 10.48
C ALA A 227 -11.40 12.21 10.95
N VAL A 228 -10.62 12.80 10.03
CA VAL A 228 -9.67 13.88 10.34
C VAL A 228 -10.37 15.14 10.83
N ASN A 229 -11.53 15.47 10.23
CA ASN A 229 -12.35 16.64 10.58
C ASN A 229 -13.29 16.36 11.77
N GLY A 230 -13.37 15.11 12.24
CA GLY A 230 -14.15 14.71 13.39
C GLY A 230 -13.51 15.14 14.72
N GLU A 231 -14.17 14.77 15.82
CA GLU A 231 -13.65 15.00 17.15
C GLU A 231 -12.35 14.22 17.39
N LYS A 232 -11.30 14.91 17.83
CA LYS A 232 -10.03 14.29 18.19
C LYS A 232 -10.07 13.89 19.66
N SER A 233 -10.18 12.61 19.93
CA SER A 233 -10.21 12.09 21.29
C SER A 233 -8.89 12.26 22.05
N GLY A 234 -7.77 12.31 21.33
CA GLY A 234 -6.43 12.32 21.90
C GLY A 234 -6.06 11.05 22.68
N LYS A 235 -6.89 10.00 22.61
CA LYS A 235 -6.61 8.71 23.26
C LYS A 235 -5.31 8.11 22.72
N THR A 236 -4.52 7.53 23.61
CA THR A 236 -3.30 6.84 23.24
C THR A 236 -3.60 5.39 22.90
N ALA A 237 -3.14 4.92 21.73
CA ALA A 237 -3.38 3.56 21.24
C ALA A 237 -2.06 2.78 21.13
N ALA A 238 -2.02 1.58 21.71
CA ALA A 238 -0.95 0.62 21.56
C ALA A 238 -1.36 -0.42 20.51
N PHE A 239 -0.69 -0.40 19.33
CA PHE A 239 -0.89 -1.36 18.27
C PHE A 239 0.32 -2.32 18.19
N PHE A 240 0.10 -3.61 18.44
CA PHE A 240 1.16 -4.59 18.52
C PHE A 240 0.65 -6.02 18.32
N ARG A 241 1.57 -6.96 18.20
CA ARG A 241 1.33 -8.41 18.38
C ARG A 241 2.40 -9.02 19.26
N ILE A 242 2.15 -10.17 19.84
CA ILE A 242 3.17 -10.95 20.53
C ILE A 242 3.77 -11.97 19.55
N SER A 243 5.10 -12.01 19.45
CA SER A 243 5.79 -13.01 18.63
C SER A 243 5.87 -14.37 19.35
N PRO A 244 6.08 -15.48 18.63
CA PRO A 244 6.32 -16.80 19.25
C PRO A 244 7.52 -16.82 20.21
N SER A 245 8.45 -15.88 20.05
CA SER A 245 9.63 -15.71 20.93
C SER A 245 9.33 -14.83 22.16
N GLY A 246 8.09 -14.39 22.37
CA GLY A 246 7.67 -13.60 23.53
C GLY A 246 7.94 -12.10 23.45
N TYR A 247 8.40 -11.57 22.30
CA TYR A 247 8.56 -10.12 22.10
C TYR A 247 7.24 -9.46 21.68
N ALA A 248 7.03 -8.24 22.13
CA ALA A 248 6.01 -7.39 21.50
C ALA A 248 6.55 -6.84 20.17
N VAL A 249 5.82 -7.06 19.10
CA VAL A 249 6.18 -6.56 17.76
C VAL A 249 5.33 -5.33 17.48
N ALA A 250 5.94 -4.17 17.54
CA ALA A 250 5.30 -2.87 17.31
C ALA A 250 5.68 -2.30 15.93
N ARG A 251 4.92 -1.33 15.43
CA ARG A 251 5.23 -0.58 14.22
C ARG A 251 6.11 0.62 14.53
N LYS A 252 6.98 1.01 13.59
CA LYS A 252 7.71 2.26 13.68
C LYS A 252 6.80 3.46 13.45
N THR A 253 7.19 4.65 13.92
CA THR A 253 6.35 5.88 13.85
C THR A 253 6.00 6.33 12.44
N GLY A 254 6.81 6.03 11.44
CA GLY A 254 6.53 6.35 10.04
C GLY A 254 5.73 5.27 9.29
N ASP A 255 5.34 4.16 9.94
CA ASP A 255 4.51 3.11 9.33
C ASP A 255 3.08 3.63 9.09
N TYR A 256 2.44 3.10 8.04
CA TYR A 256 1.08 3.52 7.68
C TYR A 256 0.05 3.28 8.79
N VAL A 257 0.23 2.26 9.64
CA VAL A 257 -0.70 2.00 10.75
C VAL A 257 -0.59 3.06 11.84
N SER A 258 0.64 3.46 12.22
CA SER A 258 0.84 4.56 13.18
C SER A 258 0.26 5.86 12.65
N ARG A 259 0.41 6.13 11.34
CA ARG A 259 -0.20 7.28 10.68
C ARG A 259 -1.72 7.20 10.60
N MET A 260 -2.31 6.00 10.41
CA MET A 260 -3.77 5.82 10.48
C MET A 260 -4.31 6.17 11.87
N ILE A 261 -3.63 5.76 12.95
CA ILE A 261 -4.00 6.09 14.34
C ILE A 261 -4.00 7.62 14.53
N GLU A 262 -2.97 8.31 14.06
CA GLU A 262 -2.87 9.77 14.15
C GLU A 262 -3.97 10.49 13.35
N LEU A 263 -4.21 10.06 12.10
CA LEU A 263 -5.27 10.60 11.25
C LEU A 263 -6.66 10.38 11.84
N ALA A 264 -6.86 9.27 12.54
CA ALA A 264 -8.09 8.98 13.25
C ALA A 264 -8.30 9.80 14.55
N GLY A 265 -7.35 10.70 14.89
CA GLY A 265 -7.43 11.56 16.07
C GLY A 265 -6.91 10.95 17.37
N GLY A 266 -6.23 9.80 17.28
CA GLY A 266 -5.50 9.16 18.39
C GLY A 266 -4.03 9.59 18.45
N ARG A 267 -3.31 9.02 19.41
CA ARG A 267 -1.84 9.11 19.54
C ARG A 267 -1.26 7.70 19.55
N TYR A 268 -0.22 7.49 18.78
CA TYR A 268 0.47 6.20 18.79
C TYR A 268 1.36 6.06 20.04
N ALA A 269 1.22 4.97 20.79
CA ALA A 269 1.93 4.80 22.07
C ALA A 269 3.45 4.69 21.89
N PHE A 270 3.91 4.08 20.79
CA PHE A 270 5.33 3.84 20.53
C PHE A 270 5.96 4.94 19.64
N SER A 271 5.71 6.19 19.97
CA SER A 271 6.20 7.36 19.22
C SER A 271 7.71 7.52 19.24
N ASP A 272 8.42 6.85 20.14
CA ASP A 272 9.90 6.82 20.23
C ASP A 272 10.56 5.76 19.32
N LEU A 273 9.76 4.87 18.71
CA LEU A 273 10.27 3.86 17.77
C LEU A 273 10.52 4.47 16.38
N VAL A 274 11.49 5.40 16.33
CA VAL A 274 11.93 6.03 15.08
C VAL A 274 12.81 5.05 14.30
N GLY A 275 12.55 4.91 13.00
CA GLY A 275 13.37 4.04 12.13
C GLY A 275 14.18 4.81 11.12
N GLU A 276 15.45 4.44 10.93
CA GLU A 276 16.20 4.84 9.75
C GLU A 276 15.65 4.08 8.52
N GLY A 277 15.45 4.80 7.42
CA GLY A 277 15.23 4.25 6.08
C GLY A 277 14.03 3.33 5.91
N GLY A 278 12.90 3.88 5.53
CA GLY A 278 11.70 3.12 5.17
C GLY A 278 10.78 2.88 6.37
N ALA A 279 9.71 3.59 6.34
CA ALA A 279 8.73 3.73 7.40
C ALA A 279 7.94 2.44 7.73
N THR A 280 8.10 1.38 6.95
CA THR A 280 7.22 0.19 6.97
C THR A 280 7.69 -0.95 7.86
N ALA A 281 8.80 -0.78 8.57
CA ALA A 281 9.36 -1.86 9.38
C ALA A 281 8.70 -1.96 10.75
N THR A 282 8.52 -3.22 11.19
CA THR A 282 8.23 -3.56 12.59
C THR A 282 9.54 -3.63 13.38
N VAL A 283 9.40 -3.55 14.71
CA VAL A 283 10.52 -3.74 15.64
C VAL A 283 10.09 -4.66 16.78
N ASN A 284 10.98 -5.56 17.18
CA ASN A 284 10.79 -6.37 18.36
C ASN A 284 11.14 -5.53 19.59
N VAL A 285 10.19 -5.43 20.51
CA VAL A 285 10.32 -4.69 21.76
C VAL A 285 10.28 -5.69 22.92
N GLU A 286 11.28 -5.64 23.79
CA GLU A 286 11.30 -6.44 25.01
C GLU A 286 10.06 -6.15 25.87
N MET A 287 9.50 -7.16 26.54
CA MET A 287 8.24 -7.06 27.25
C MET A 287 8.25 -6.01 28.36
N GLU A 288 9.37 -5.80 29.04
CA GLU A 288 9.50 -4.74 30.06
C GLU A 288 9.39 -3.34 29.44
N LYS A 289 10.10 -3.11 28.31
CA LYS A 289 10.02 -1.84 27.59
C LYS A 289 8.63 -1.63 26.99
N PHE A 290 8.06 -2.68 26.39
CA PHE A 290 6.68 -2.67 25.89
C PHE A 290 5.71 -2.26 26.98
N PHE A 291 5.75 -2.95 28.13
CA PHE A 291 4.86 -2.68 29.25
C PHE A 291 5.01 -1.25 29.76
N SER A 292 6.26 -0.78 29.97
CA SER A 292 6.50 0.60 30.42
C SER A 292 5.91 1.65 29.47
N THR A 293 5.84 1.36 28.16
CA THR A 293 5.33 2.26 27.14
C THR A 293 3.80 2.15 26.97
N ALA A 294 3.26 0.91 26.96
CA ALA A 294 1.86 0.64 26.65
C ALA A 294 0.93 0.64 27.90
N ARG A 295 1.49 0.61 29.12
CA ARG A 295 0.73 0.48 30.38
C ARG A 295 -0.41 1.46 30.50
N GLU A 296 -0.16 2.73 30.19
CA GLU A 296 -1.13 3.82 30.32
C GLU A 296 -1.90 4.10 29.02
N ALA A 297 -1.76 3.26 27.99
CA ALA A 297 -2.52 3.41 26.77
C ALA A 297 -4.03 3.29 27.04
N ASP A 298 -4.81 4.18 26.42
CA ASP A 298 -6.26 4.20 26.57
C ASP A 298 -6.94 3.08 25.76
N VAL A 299 -6.30 2.63 24.67
CA VAL A 299 -6.79 1.61 23.77
C VAL A 299 -5.66 0.66 23.43
N VAL A 300 -5.93 -0.63 23.42
CA VAL A 300 -5.07 -1.67 22.87
C VAL A 300 -5.71 -2.19 21.59
N ILE A 301 -4.90 -2.30 20.54
CA ILE A 301 -5.28 -2.92 19.27
C ILE A 301 -4.30 -4.04 18.98
N TYR A 302 -4.74 -5.28 19.12
CA TYR A 302 -3.93 -6.45 18.81
C TYR A 302 -3.92 -6.73 17.31
N ASN A 303 -2.73 -6.88 16.74
CA ASN A 303 -2.57 -7.18 15.31
C ASN A 303 -2.60 -8.68 15.06
N SER A 304 -3.73 -9.20 14.63
CA SER A 304 -3.92 -10.62 14.30
C SER A 304 -3.62 -10.97 12.84
N THR A 305 -3.20 -10.02 12.02
CA THR A 305 -2.89 -10.27 10.59
C THR A 305 -1.68 -11.22 10.40
N ILE A 306 -0.91 -11.42 11.45
CA ILE A 306 0.25 -12.34 11.47
C ILE A 306 0.19 -13.13 12.78
N GLY A 307 0.02 -14.44 12.68
CA GLY A 307 0.03 -15.34 13.84
C GLY A 307 -1.33 -15.85 14.29
N GLY A 308 -2.39 -15.48 13.60
CA GLY A 308 -3.75 -15.92 13.86
C GLY A 308 -4.60 -14.94 14.64
N GLU A 309 -5.92 -15.07 14.50
CA GLU A 309 -6.91 -14.22 15.15
C GLU A 309 -7.03 -14.64 16.63
N VAL A 310 -7.01 -13.63 17.51
CA VAL A 310 -7.34 -13.77 18.92
C VAL A 310 -8.80 -13.34 19.07
N SER A 311 -9.68 -14.26 19.46
CA SER A 311 -11.13 -14.07 19.42
C SER A 311 -11.71 -13.63 20.75
N THR A 312 -11.03 -13.93 21.86
CA THR A 312 -11.49 -13.64 23.23
C THR A 312 -10.43 -12.88 24.03
N LEU A 313 -10.89 -12.20 25.09
CA LEU A 313 -9.98 -11.57 26.05
C LEU A 313 -9.12 -12.59 26.78
N GLU A 314 -9.65 -13.79 27.07
CA GLU A 314 -8.91 -14.88 27.70
C GLU A 314 -7.73 -15.34 26.82
N GLU A 315 -7.97 -15.58 25.54
CA GLU A 315 -6.91 -15.92 24.58
C GLU A 315 -5.85 -14.83 24.48
N PHE A 316 -6.27 -13.54 24.47
CA PHE A 316 -5.34 -12.42 24.47
C PHE A 316 -4.46 -12.40 25.73
N LEU A 317 -5.06 -12.59 26.91
CA LEU A 317 -4.33 -12.60 28.18
C LEU A 317 -3.39 -13.81 28.31
N ALA A 318 -3.73 -14.93 27.67
CA ALA A 318 -2.87 -16.13 27.64
C ALA A 318 -1.55 -15.90 26.86
N LEU A 319 -1.47 -14.90 25.99
CA LEU A 319 -0.24 -14.57 25.25
C LEU A 319 0.88 -14.10 26.18
N ASN A 320 0.56 -13.34 27.22
CA ASN A 320 1.51 -12.89 28.24
C ASN A 320 0.78 -12.35 29.47
N PRO A 321 1.11 -12.79 30.71
CA PRO A 321 0.46 -12.35 31.93
C PRO A 321 0.49 -10.84 32.18
N LEU A 322 1.54 -10.13 31.73
CA LEU A 322 1.66 -8.67 31.88
C LEU A 322 0.56 -7.89 31.16
N LEU A 323 -0.11 -8.49 30.17
CA LEU A 323 -1.18 -7.83 29.42
C LEU A 323 -2.39 -7.51 30.33
N ALA A 324 -2.64 -8.29 31.39
CA ALA A 324 -3.71 -8.06 32.33
C ALA A 324 -3.57 -6.73 33.10
N GLU A 325 -2.35 -6.21 33.21
CA GLU A 325 -2.06 -4.98 33.93
C GLU A 325 -2.16 -3.71 33.09
N LEU A 326 -2.43 -3.84 31.78
CA LEU A 326 -2.63 -2.68 30.90
C LEU A 326 -3.94 -1.96 31.27
N LYS A 327 -3.89 -0.63 31.36
CA LYS A 327 -5.06 0.23 31.61
C LYS A 327 -6.21 -0.07 30.64
N ALA A 328 -5.91 -0.25 29.36
CA ALA A 328 -6.90 -0.56 28.34
C ALA A 328 -7.61 -1.89 28.61
N VAL A 329 -6.90 -2.90 29.12
CA VAL A 329 -7.48 -4.20 29.51
C VAL A 329 -8.43 -4.03 30.69
N GLN A 330 -8.00 -3.33 31.74
CA GLN A 330 -8.82 -3.07 32.93
C GLN A 330 -10.10 -2.29 32.62
N ASN A 331 -10.03 -1.43 31.58
CA ASN A 331 -11.18 -0.64 31.13
C ASN A 331 -11.95 -1.31 29.97
N GLY A 332 -11.62 -2.56 29.62
CA GLY A 332 -12.26 -3.29 28.53
C GLY A 332 -12.08 -2.65 27.14
N ALA A 333 -11.06 -1.85 26.91
CA ALA A 333 -10.77 -1.15 25.65
C ALA A 333 -9.74 -1.93 24.81
N VAL A 334 -9.97 -3.23 24.64
CA VAL A 334 -9.11 -4.13 23.87
C VAL A 334 -9.80 -4.50 22.56
N TRP A 335 -9.12 -4.20 21.47
CA TRP A 335 -9.57 -4.46 20.11
C TRP A 335 -8.60 -5.37 19.39
N CYS A 336 -9.08 -6.06 18.37
CA CYS A 336 -8.30 -6.93 17.53
C CYS A 336 -8.55 -6.57 16.07
N THR A 337 -7.53 -6.66 15.21
CA THR A 337 -7.71 -6.54 13.77
C THR A 337 -8.32 -7.83 13.23
N ARG A 338 -9.10 -7.75 12.14
CA ARG A 338 -9.39 -8.91 11.30
C ARG A 338 -8.15 -9.31 10.53
N GLU A 339 -7.98 -10.60 10.30
CA GLU A 339 -6.88 -11.12 9.49
C GLU A 339 -6.86 -10.55 8.07
N SER A 340 -8.04 -10.27 7.51
CA SER A 340 -8.20 -9.69 6.18
C SER A 340 -7.56 -8.31 5.98
N MET A 341 -7.31 -7.58 7.08
CA MET A 341 -6.89 -6.17 7.04
C MET A 341 -5.70 -5.91 6.11
N TYR A 342 -4.69 -6.77 6.09
CA TYR A 342 -3.48 -6.55 5.30
C TYR A 342 -3.67 -6.73 3.78
N GLN A 343 -4.74 -7.40 3.35
CA GLN A 343 -5.10 -7.56 1.93
C GLN A 343 -6.07 -6.49 1.43
N GLN A 344 -6.48 -5.55 2.28
CA GLN A 344 -7.53 -4.57 2.00
C GLN A 344 -6.98 -3.16 1.78
N THR A 345 -5.96 -3.05 0.96
CA THR A 345 -5.30 -1.77 0.61
C THR A 345 -6.28 -0.74 0.06
N LEU A 346 -7.32 -1.17 -0.64
CA LEU A 346 -8.38 -0.28 -1.12
C LEU A 346 -9.12 0.43 0.02
N ASN A 347 -9.27 -0.20 1.17
CA ASN A 347 -10.19 0.21 2.23
C ASN A 347 -9.52 0.97 3.40
N ILE A 348 -8.35 1.56 3.18
CA ILE A 348 -7.58 2.25 4.23
C ILE A 348 -8.35 3.47 4.78
N GLY A 349 -9.08 4.20 3.95
CA GLY A 349 -9.91 5.32 4.40
C GLY A 349 -10.99 4.88 5.39
N ARG A 350 -11.63 3.72 5.14
CA ARG A 350 -12.58 3.09 6.06
C ARG A 350 -11.91 2.66 7.36
N MET A 351 -10.72 2.06 7.31
CA MET A 351 -9.97 1.66 8.51
C MET A 351 -9.65 2.86 9.40
N ILE A 352 -9.29 4.01 8.81
CA ILE A 352 -9.07 5.27 9.55
C ILE A 352 -10.38 5.73 10.21
N LYS A 353 -11.51 5.65 9.49
CA LYS A 353 -12.82 5.99 10.05
C LYS A 353 -13.23 5.06 11.19
N GLU A 354 -12.95 3.77 11.08
CA GLU A 354 -13.22 2.79 12.14
C GLU A 354 -12.34 3.03 13.37
N LEU A 355 -11.05 3.37 13.20
CA LEU A 355 -10.18 3.79 14.29
C LEU A 355 -10.71 5.05 15.00
N ASN A 356 -11.21 6.04 14.24
CA ASN A 356 -11.86 7.22 14.83
C ASN A 356 -13.10 6.83 15.65
N THR A 357 -13.89 5.87 15.19
CA THR A 357 -15.03 5.33 15.95
C THR A 357 -14.55 4.64 17.23
N ILE A 358 -13.50 3.81 17.18
CA ILE A 358 -12.90 3.16 18.36
C ILE A 358 -12.43 4.20 19.39
N PHE A 359 -11.83 5.29 18.94
CA PHE A 359 -11.37 6.34 19.84
C PHE A 359 -12.49 7.18 20.43
N SER A 360 -13.63 7.25 19.78
CA SER A 360 -14.79 8.04 20.21
C SER A 360 -15.81 7.24 21.03
N CYS A 361 -15.88 5.91 20.84
CA CYS A 361 -16.86 5.08 21.51
C CYS A 361 -16.63 4.96 23.03
N GLY A 362 -17.73 4.79 23.77
CA GLY A 362 -17.75 4.53 25.21
C GLY A 362 -17.36 3.08 25.54
N ALA A 363 -17.16 2.84 26.86
CA ALA A 363 -16.75 1.52 27.33
C ALA A 363 -17.81 0.44 27.08
N ASP A 364 -19.10 0.80 27.09
CA ASP A 364 -20.22 -0.13 26.90
C ASP A 364 -20.66 -0.26 25.43
N GLU A 365 -20.11 0.56 24.55
CA GLU A 365 -20.46 0.56 23.13
C GLU A 365 -19.63 -0.49 22.36
N THR A 366 -20.30 -1.26 21.51
CA THR A 366 -19.65 -2.22 20.62
C THR A 366 -20.12 -1.93 19.20
N PRO A 367 -19.52 -0.94 18.51
CA PRO A 367 -19.85 -0.64 17.13
C PRO A 367 -19.54 -1.84 16.25
N GLU A 368 -20.37 -2.08 15.24
CA GLU A 368 -20.10 -3.06 14.20
C GLU A 368 -19.07 -2.48 13.21
N LEU A 369 -17.88 -3.06 13.20
CA LEU A 369 -16.75 -2.64 12.38
C LEU A 369 -16.32 -3.77 11.46
N GLN A 370 -15.84 -3.43 10.27
CA GLN A 370 -15.45 -4.40 9.25
C GLN A 370 -14.04 -4.96 9.50
N TYR A 371 -13.11 -4.12 9.95
CA TYR A 371 -11.69 -4.45 10.08
C TYR A 371 -11.20 -4.61 11.51
N PHE A 372 -12.02 -4.21 12.47
CA PHE A 372 -11.71 -4.32 13.89
C PHE A 372 -12.88 -4.92 14.64
N PHE A 373 -12.58 -5.59 15.74
CA PHE A 373 -13.60 -6.06 16.68
C PHE A 373 -13.08 -5.96 18.10
N ARG A 374 -14.00 -5.81 19.05
CA ARG A 374 -13.68 -5.69 20.46
C ARG A 374 -13.58 -7.07 21.09
N LEU A 375 -12.51 -7.35 21.85
CA LEU A 375 -12.39 -8.57 22.65
C LEU A 375 -13.28 -8.50 23.89
N LYS A 376 -13.97 -9.60 24.18
CA LYS A 376 -14.84 -9.77 25.35
C LYS A 376 -14.41 -10.97 26.17
#